data_fecc127c2037170342597c472d75b5f1
#
_entry.id   fecc127c2037170342597c472d75b5f1
#
_cell.length_a   1.000
_cell.length_b   1.000
_cell.length_c   1.000
_cell.angle_alpha   90.00
_cell.angle_beta   90.00
_cell.angle_gamma   90.00
#
_symmetry.space_group_name_H-M   'P 1'
#
loop_
_entity.id
_entity.type
_entity.pdbx_description
1 polymer ?
#
loop_
_entity_poly.entity_id
_entity_poly.type
_entity_poly.pdbx_seq_one_letter_code
_entity_poly.pdbx_strand_id
1 'polypeptide(L)'
;TDAPCLFVQGASGELAPREQYTGDHAVADRHGRSLGHAVLAALDALPAPGEQLTLDRVVESGAPLAVWVGRPFVSSLRSSLRDRESVPERAQRGEGRTAGATASVTLPLRELPTLDDLAREWADIDPRSREERLGRARNLREGYIDGPTVEHPVWVWRLGEAVIVGHPGEAYSRL
;
A
#
# COMPACT_ATOMS: atom_id res chain seq x y z
N THR A 1 -12.32 -12.83 -15.00
CA THR A 1 -10.92 -13.03 -15.45
C THR A 1 -10.32 -14.17 -14.63
N ASP A 2 -9.57 -15.06 -15.23
CA ASP A 2 -8.84 -16.14 -14.53
C ASP A 2 -7.50 -15.63 -13.94
N ALA A 3 -7.30 -14.32 -13.92
CA ALA A 3 -6.10 -13.73 -13.37
C ALA A 3 -6.14 -13.75 -11.83
N PRO A 4 -5.03 -14.11 -11.17
CA PRO A 4 -4.94 -14.04 -9.72
C PRO A 4 -5.09 -12.59 -9.25
N CYS A 5 -5.84 -12.39 -8.18
CA CYS A 5 -6.02 -11.09 -7.54
C CYS A 5 -5.29 -11.08 -6.20
N LEU A 6 -4.44 -10.08 -6.01
CA LEU A 6 -3.74 -9.85 -4.76
C LEU A 6 -4.21 -8.52 -4.15
N PHE A 7 -4.68 -8.57 -2.92
CA PHE A 7 -4.92 -7.36 -2.14
C PHE A 7 -3.64 -6.96 -1.41
N VAL A 8 -3.21 -5.72 -1.59
CA VAL A 8 -2.07 -5.13 -0.88
C VAL A 8 -2.58 -3.98 -0.03
N GLN A 9 -2.39 -4.09 1.27
CA GLN A 9 -2.74 -3.01 2.20
C GLN A 9 -1.74 -1.87 2.06
N GLY A 10 -2.24 -0.66 1.82
CA GLY A 10 -1.43 0.55 1.77
C GLY A 10 -1.13 1.13 3.16
N ALA A 11 -0.62 2.36 3.20
CA ALA A 11 -0.44 3.12 4.44
C ALA A 11 -1.81 3.45 5.03
N SER A 12 -2.25 2.68 6.02
CA SER A 12 -3.61 2.70 6.55
C SER A 12 -3.70 2.94 8.05
N GLY A 13 -2.58 3.31 8.69
CA GLY A 13 -2.52 3.47 10.15
C GLY A 13 -3.50 4.48 10.74
N GLU A 14 -3.93 5.49 9.96
CA GLU A 14 -4.97 6.45 10.33
C GLU A 14 -6.26 6.31 9.52
N LEU A 15 -6.37 5.30 8.65
CA LEU A 15 -7.54 5.11 7.81
C LEU A 15 -8.49 4.10 8.44
N ALA A 16 -9.77 4.42 8.41
CA ALA A 16 -10.83 3.54 8.88
C ALA A 16 -12.06 3.66 7.97
N PRO A 17 -12.90 2.63 7.90
CA PRO A 17 -14.20 2.74 7.23
C PRO A 17 -15.03 3.87 7.82
N ARG A 18 -15.79 4.57 6.98
CA ARG A 18 -16.66 5.67 7.42
C ARG A 18 -17.64 5.24 8.50
N GLU A 19 -18.12 4.02 8.43
CA GLU A 19 -19.03 3.39 9.37
C GLU A 19 -18.36 2.12 9.90
N GLN A 20 -18.06 2.10 11.20
CA GLN A 20 -17.26 1.06 11.83
C GLN A 20 -17.79 0.73 13.23
N TYR A 21 -17.36 -0.39 13.78
CA TYR A 21 -17.72 -0.87 15.12
C TYR A 21 -19.23 -0.99 15.38
N THR A 22 -20.03 -1.17 14.33
CA THR A 22 -21.49 -1.31 14.43
C THR A 22 -21.92 -2.69 14.91
N GLY A 23 -21.08 -3.71 14.74
CA GLY A 23 -21.45 -5.12 14.94
C GLY A 23 -22.38 -5.67 13.86
N ASP A 24 -22.80 -4.88 12.89
CA ASP A 24 -23.67 -5.27 11.79
C ASP A 24 -22.87 -5.70 10.56
N HIS A 25 -22.95 -6.98 10.20
CA HIS A 25 -22.27 -7.54 9.04
C HIS A 25 -22.74 -6.92 7.72
N ALA A 26 -23.99 -6.44 7.63
CA ALA A 26 -24.50 -5.78 6.43
C ALA A 26 -23.71 -4.49 6.09
N VAL A 27 -23.13 -3.84 7.09
CA VAL A 27 -22.25 -2.68 6.89
C VAL A 27 -20.97 -3.12 6.18
N ALA A 28 -20.33 -4.19 6.65
CA ALA A 28 -19.13 -4.74 6.03
C ALA A 28 -19.39 -5.19 4.59
N ASP A 29 -20.49 -5.90 4.35
CA ASP A 29 -20.89 -6.33 3.01
C ASP A 29 -21.15 -5.17 2.06
N ARG A 30 -21.76 -4.09 2.54
CA ARG A 30 -21.98 -2.87 1.75
C ARG A 30 -20.66 -2.20 1.37
N HIS A 31 -19.72 -2.09 2.32
CA HIS A 31 -18.38 -1.54 2.06
C HIS A 31 -17.60 -2.42 1.07
N GLY A 32 -17.64 -3.75 1.24
CA GLY A 32 -17.02 -4.71 0.33
C GLY A 32 -17.56 -4.62 -1.09
N ARG A 33 -18.90 -4.55 -1.26
CA ARG A 33 -19.49 -4.33 -2.59
C ARG A 33 -19.08 -3.00 -3.21
N SER A 34 -19.06 -1.92 -2.41
CA SER A 34 -18.63 -0.60 -2.89
C SER A 34 -17.19 -0.63 -3.40
N LEU A 35 -16.28 -1.26 -2.65
CA LEU A 35 -14.90 -1.45 -3.05
C LEU A 35 -14.80 -2.30 -4.33
N GLY A 36 -15.54 -3.41 -4.40
CA GLY A 36 -15.58 -4.29 -5.58
C GLY A 36 -16.02 -3.57 -6.84
N HIS A 37 -17.07 -2.75 -6.76
CA HIS A 37 -17.50 -1.92 -7.90
C HIS A 37 -16.44 -0.90 -8.32
N ALA A 38 -15.75 -0.27 -7.37
CA ALA A 38 -14.67 0.66 -7.67
C ALA A 38 -13.49 -0.04 -8.39
N VAL A 39 -13.14 -1.25 -7.96
CA VAL A 39 -12.10 -2.07 -8.62
C VAL A 39 -12.51 -2.42 -10.05
N LEU A 40 -13.75 -2.87 -10.28
CA LEU A 40 -14.24 -3.20 -11.62
C LEU A 40 -14.23 -1.98 -12.53
N ALA A 41 -14.73 -0.83 -12.06
CA ALA A 41 -14.69 0.41 -12.83
C ALA A 41 -13.25 0.85 -13.16
N ALA A 42 -12.30 0.66 -12.24
CA ALA A 42 -10.91 0.95 -12.49
C ALA A 42 -10.31 0.01 -13.54
N LEU A 43 -10.64 -1.29 -13.50
CA LEU A 43 -10.19 -2.26 -14.49
C LEU A 43 -10.71 -1.94 -15.90
N ASP A 44 -11.99 -1.58 -16.01
CA ASP A 44 -12.60 -1.21 -17.28
C ASP A 44 -12.00 0.09 -17.87
N ALA A 45 -11.47 0.97 -17.02
CA ALA A 45 -10.83 2.21 -17.43
C ALA A 45 -9.35 2.04 -17.81
N LEU A 46 -8.72 0.89 -17.52
CA LEU A 46 -7.32 0.66 -17.89
C LEU A 46 -7.18 0.50 -19.41
N PRO A 47 -6.12 1.05 -20.01
CA PRO A 47 -5.76 0.73 -21.38
C PRO A 47 -5.35 -0.74 -21.49
N ALA A 48 -5.26 -1.26 -22.72
CA ALA A 48 -4.77 -2.61 -22.95
C ALA A 48 -3.36 -2.80 -22.36
N PRO A 49 -2.99 -4.02 -21.93
CA PRO A 49 -1.66 -4.28 -21.37
C PRO A 49 -0.53 -3.83 -22.32
N GLY A 50 0.38 -3.04 -21.80
CA GLY A 50 1.49 -2.45 -22.57
C GLY A 50 1.15 -1.18 -23.33
N GLU A 51 -0.07 -0.65 -23.17
CA GLU A 51 -0.50 0.63 -23.74
C GLU A 51 -0.67 1.70 -22.66
N GLN A 52 -0.63 2.94 -23.10
CA GLN A 52 -0.98 4.12 -22.30
C GLN A 52 -1.93 5.00 -23.12
N LEU A 53 -2.88 5.66 -22.45
CA LEU A 53 -3.70 6.67 -23.08
C LEU A 53 -2.89 7.97 -23.26
N THR A 54 -2.86 8.45 -24.50
CA THR A 54 -2.19 9.71 -24.86
C THR A 54 -3.19 10.64 -25.52
N LEU A 55 -3.18 11.93 -25.15
CA LEU A 55 -3.96 12.92 -25.86
C LEU A 55 -3.44 13.04 -27.30
N ASP A 56 -4.25 12.72 -28.29
CA ASP A 56 -3.91 12.81 -29.69
C ASP A 56 -4.19 14.22 -30.22
N ARG A 57 -5.41 14.69 -30.05
CA ARG A 57 -5.86 16.02 -30.51
C ARG A 57 -7.07 16.50 -29.74
N VAL A 58 -7.36 17.77 -29.90
CA VAL A 58 -8.62 18.37 -29.47
C VAL A 58 -9.44 18.71 -30.74
N VAL A 59 -10.71 18.32 -30.74
CA VAL A 59 -11.66 18.58 -31.82
C VAL A 59 -12.72 19.55 -31.34
N GLU A 60 -13.00 20.58 -32.11
CA GLU A 60 -14.09 21.51 -31.84
C GLU A 60 -15.41 20.93 -32.37
N SER A 61 -16.37 20.69 -31.47
CA SER A 61 -17.71 20.22 -31.77
C SER A 61 -18.71 20.81 -30.79
N GLY A 62 -18.95 22.13 -30.91
CA GLY A 62 -19.75 22.90 -29.94
C GLY A 62 -19.04 23.15 -28.61
N ALA A 63 -18.13 22.26 -28.21
CA ALA A 63 -17.19 22.40 -27.10
C ALA A 63 -15.89 21.71 -27.48
N PRO A 64 -14.73 22.07 -26.87
CA PRO A 64 -13.49 21.36 -27.07
C PRO A 64 -13.59 19.90 -26.56
N LEU A 65 -13.35 18.93 -27.44
CA LEU A 65 -13.37 17.51 -27.14
C LEU A 65 -11.97 16.93 -27.25
N ALA A 66 -11.44 16.40 -26.17
CA ALA A 66 -10.18 15.69 -26.15
C ALA A 66 -10.34 14.29 -26.75
N VAL A 67 -9.51 13.97 -27.74
CA VAL A 67 -9.42 12.65 -28.36
C VAL A 67 -8.21 11.93 -27.80
N TRP A 68 -8.44 10.83 -27.11
CA TRP A 68 -7.41 9.99 -26.51
C TRP A 68 -7.22 8.73 -27.36
N VAL A 69 -5.99 8.30 -27.53
CA VAL A 69 -5.62 7.07 -28.27
C VAL A 69 -4.70 6.21 -27.42
N GLY A 70 -4.86 4.89 -27.53
CA GLY A 70 -3.93 3.93 -26.99
C GLY A 70 -2.62 3.95 -27.78
N ARG A 71 -1.51 4.10 -27.11
CA ARG A 71 -0.17 4.00 -27.69
C ARG A 71 0.69 3.06 -26.86
N PRO A 72 1.68 2.37 -27.46
CA PRO A 72 2.60 1.54 -26.72
C PRO A 72 3.22 2.35 -25.56
N PHE A 73 3.25 1.73 -24.38
CA PHE A 73 3.88 2.35 -23.22
C PHE A 73 5.38 2.47 -23.45
N VAL A 74 5.88 3.68 -23.50
CA VAL A 74 7.31 3.99 -23.58
C VAL A 74 7.79 4.53 -22.24
N SER A 75 8.61 3.74 -21.55
CA SER A 75 9.15 4.13 -20.25
C SER A 75 9.97 5.41 -20.33
N SER A 76 9.60 6.41 -19.55
CA SER A 76 10.34 7.67 -19.42
C SER A 76 11.74 7.47 -18.80
N LEU A 77 11.92 6.39 -18.04
CA LEU A 77 13.24 5.99 -17.50
C LEU A 77 14.26 5.62 -18.57
N ARG A 78 13.79 5.19 -19.76
CA ARG A 78 14.71 4.91 -20.88
C ARG A 78 15.40 6.16 -21.41
N SER A 79 14.78 7.33 -21.33
CA SER A 79 15.38 8.58 -21.79
C SER A 79 16.41 9.12 -20.81
N SER A 80 16.14 9.03 -19.51
CA SER A 80 17.05 9.53 -18.46
C SER A 80 18.24 8.61 -18.17
N LEU A 81 18.15 7.32 -18.54
CA LEU A 81 19.25 6.35 -18.36
C LEU A 81 20.21 6.30 -19.55
N ARG A 82 19.84 6.83 -20.72
CA ARG A 82 20.75 6.90 -21.90
C ARG A 82 21.94 7.84 -21.67
N ASP A 83 21.80 8.79 -20.77
CA ASP A 83 22.85 9.75 -20.44
C ASP A 83 23.83 9.23 -19.36
N ARG A 84 23.65 8.00 -18.86
CA ARG A 84 24.57 7.34 -17.92
C ARG A 84 25.27 6.18 -18.63
N GLU A 85 26.49 6.42 -19.08
CA GLU A 85 27.35 5.48 -19.83
C GLU A 85 27.70 4.14 -19.16
N SER A 86 27.04 3.76 -18.06
CA SER A 86 27.37 2.57 -17.28
C SER A 86 26.22 1.60 -17.01
N VAL A 87 25.10 1.68 -17.76
CA VAL A 87 24.00 0.71 -17.57
C VAL A 87 24.25 -0.52 -18.42
N PRO A 88 24.42 -1.73 -17.83
CA PRO A 88 24.64 -2.96 -18.58
C PRO A 88 23.54 -3.17 -19.63
N GLU A 89 23.93 -3.63 -20.83
CA GLU A 89 23.03 -3.89 -21.96
C GLU A 89 21.81 -4.76 -21.62
N ARG A 90 21.93 -5.61 -20.60
CA ARG A 90 20.86 -6.43 -20.01
C ARG A 90 19.78 -5.59 -19.30
N ALA A 91 20.12 -4.37 -18.84
CA ALA A 91 19.16 -3.44 -18.24
C ALA A 91 18.36 -2.65 -19.28
N GLN A 92 18.82 -2.66 -20.53
CA GLN A 92 18.20 -1.93 -21.64
C GLN A 92 17.05 -2.70 -22.30
N ARG A 93 16.98 -4.01 -22.11
CA ARG A 93 15.85 -4.83 -22.59
C ARG A 93 14.79 -4.86 -21.50
N GLY A 94 13.77 -4.01 -21.65
CA GLY A 94 12.64 -3.88 -20.73
C GLY A 94 11.66 -5.08 -20.74
N GLU A 95 12.17 -6.29 -20.88
CA GLU A 95 11.37 -7.51 -20.79
C GLU A 95 11.17 -7.86 -19.32
N GLY A 96 9.94 -7.69 -18.83
CA GLY A 96 9.35 -8.37 -17.67
C GLY A 96 10.24 -8.54 -16.43
N ARG A 97 11.05 -7.56 -16.05
CA ARG A 97 11.98 -7.74 -14.93
C ARG A 97 11.27 -7.55 -13.61
N THR A 98 10.92 -8.66 -12.99
CA THR A 98 10.64 -8.70 -11.57
C THR A 98 11.95 -8.89 -10.81
N ALA A 99 12.11 -8.18 -9.71
CA ALA A 99 13.21 -8.37 -8.78
C ALA A 99 12.67 -8.19 -7.35
N GLY A 100 13.26 -8.90 -6.41
CA GLY A 100 12.94 -8.76 -5.01
C GLY A 100 14.22 -8.64 -4.19
N ALA A 101 14.14 -7.87 -3.12
CA ALA A 101 15.19 -7.76 -2.10
C ALA A 101 14.54 -7.67 -0.73
N THR A 102 15.28 -8.10 0.28
CA THR A 102 14.93 -7.93 1.68
C THR A 102 16.06 -7.21 2.39
N ALA A 103 15.72 -6.24 3.20
CA ALA A 103 16.66 -5.54 4.07
C ALA A 103 16.10 -5.50 5.49
N SER A 104 16.93 -5.23 6.47
CA SER A 104 16.51 -4.92 7.83
C SER A 104 16.94 -3.51 8.19
N VAL A 105 16.07 -2.80 8.91
CA VAL A 105 16.34 -1.47 9.42
C VAL A 105 16.18 -1.50 10.92
N THR A 106 17.21 -1.11 11.65
CA THR A 106 17.13 -0.97 13.10
C THR A 106 16.37 0.31 13.45
N LEU A 107 15.21 0.15 14.06
CA LEU A 107 14.37 1.27 14.49
C LEU A 107 14.41 1.43 15.99
N PRO A 108 14.55 2.66 16.52
CA PRO A 108 14.39 2.92 17.94
C PRO A 108 12.93 2.71 18.33
N LEU A 109 12.70 2.05 19.46
CA LEU A 109 11.38 1.92 20.03
C LEU A 109 11.03 3.15 20.84
N ARG A 110 9.77 3.58 20.74
CA ARG A 110 9.22 4.60 21.63
C ARG A 110 9.12 4.00 23.04
N GLU A 111 9.41 4.79 24.07
CA GLU A 111 9.10 4.43 25.44
C GLU A 111 7.63 3.99 25.57
N LEU A 112 7.43 2.79 26.10
CA LEU A 112 6.09 2.26 26.34
C LEU A 112 5.68 2.53 27.78
N PRO A 113 4.46 3.06 28.03
CA PRO A 113 3.92 3.20 29.37
C PRO A 113 3.93 1.84 30.08
N THR A 114 4.09 1.83 31.40
CA THR A 114 4.01 0.56 32.15
C THR A 114 2.61 -0.06 32.06
N LEU A 115 2.49 -1.36 32.32
CA LEU A 115 1.17 -2.00 32.33
C LEU A 115 0.25 -1.41 33.42
N ASP A 116 0.83 -0.96 34.51
CA ASP A 116 0.08 -0.30 35.59
C ASP A 116 -0.40 1.10 35.18
N ASP A 117 0.39 1.85 34.40
CA ASP A 117 -0.04 3.14 33.84
C ASP A 117 -1.19 2.94 32.86
N LEU A 118 -1.08 1.95 31.97
CA LEU A 118 -2.14 1.61 31.03
C LEU A 118 -3.41 1.12 31.76
N ALA A 119 -3.26 0.32 32.80
CA ALA A 119 -4.39 -0.14 33.60
C ALA A 119 -5.12 0.99 34.30
N ARG A 120 -4.40 2.04 34.70
CA ARG A 120 -4.97 3.28 35.27
C ARG A 120 -5.62 4.15 34.22
N GLU A 121 -4.94 4.36 33.10
CA GLU A 121 -5.46 5.13 31.96
C GLU A 121 -6.77 4.57 31.42
N TRP A 122 -6.87 3.23 31.37
CA TRP A 122 -8.05 2.56 30.83
C TRP A 122 -9.04 2.08 31.90
N ALA A 123 -9.01 2.69 33.10
CA ALA A 123 -9.86 2.27 34.19
C ALA A 123 -11.35 2.42 33.88
N ASP A 124 -11.72 3.46 33.12
CA ASP A 124 -13.11 3.83 32.84
C ASP A 124 -13.68 3.26 31.54
N ILE A 125 -12.89 2.46 30.79
CA ILE A 125 -13.40 1.80 29.58
C ILE A 125 -14.08 0.46 29.93
N ASP A 126 -14.91 -0.02 29.01
CA ASP A 126 -15.57 -1.32 29.11
C ASP A 126 -14.59 -2.42 29.56
N PRO A 127 -14.94 -3.25 30.57
CA PRO A 127 -14.04 -4.25 31.14
C PRO A 127 -13.44 -5.23 30.12
N ARG A 128 -14.23 -5.66 29.14
CA ARG A 128 -13.79 -6.58 28.09
C ARG A 128 -12.76 -5.90 27.18
N SER A 129 -13.05 -4.69 26.75
CA SER A 129 -12.13 -3.89 25.93
C SER A 129 -10.84 -3.56 26.68
N ARG A 130 -10.93 -3.29 27.97
CA ARG A 130 -9.78 -3.08 28.84
C ARG A 130 -8.88 -4.31 28.93
N GLU A 131 -9.47 -5.48 29.19
CA GLU A 131 -8.72 -6.73 29.28
C GLU A 131 -8.05 -7.08 27.95
N GLU A 132 -8.73 -6.89 26.81
CA GLU A 132 -8.15 -7.11 25.49
C GLU A 132 -6.96 -6.17 25.22
N ARG A 133 -7.07 -4.88 25.54
CA ARG A 133 -5.99 -3.91 25.36
C ARG A 133 -4.79 -4.23 26.25
N LEU A 134 -5.03 -4.56 27.52
CA LEU A 134 -3.97 -4.96 28.44
C LEU A 134 -3.30 -6.27 28.02
N GLY A 135 -4.07 -7.23 27.50
CA GLY A 135 -3.55 -8.47 26.93
C GLY A 135 -2.62 -8.20 25.74
N ARG A 136 -3.04 -7.34 24.80
CA ARG A 136 -2.17 -6.92 23.67
C ARG A 136 -0.91 -6.22 24.14
N ALA A 137 -1.03 -5.30 25.11
CA ALA A 137 0.11 -4.57 25.68
C ALA A 137 1.10 -5.49 26.40
N ARG A 138 0.60 -6.57 27.04
CA ARG A 138 1.43 -7.60 27.69
C ARG A 138 2.14 -8.46 26.65
N ASN A 139 1.40 -8.99 25.66
CA ASN A 139 1.96 -9.82 24.60
C ASN A 139 3.04 -9.09 23.79
N LEU A 140 2.86 -7.79 23.55
CA LEU A 140 3.84 -6.97 22.88
C LEU A 140 5.17 -6.94 23.63
N ARG A 141 5.14 -6.88 24.96
CA ARG A 141 6.35 -6.83 25.82
C ARG A 141 7.00 -8.21 25.98
N GLU A 142 6.20 -9.26 26.06
CA GLU A 142 6.68 -10.61 26.38
C GLU A 142 7.22 -11.37 25.17
N GLY A 143 6.83 -11.01 23.96
CA GLY A 143 7.17 -11.79 22.77
C GLY A 143 7.76 -11.00 21.60
N TYR A 144 7.78 -9.69 21.68
CA TYR A 144 8.11 -8.88 20.50
C TYR A 144 9.24 -7.86 20.71
N ILE A 145 9.43 -7.40 21.94
CA ILE A 145 10.35 -6.31 22.24
C ILE A 145 11.41 -6.77 23.22
N ASP A 146 12.61 -6.96 22.69
CA ASP A 146 13.79 -7.28 23.50
C ASP A 146 14.81 -6.12 23.37
N GLY A 147 14.58 -5.07 24.14
CA GLY A 147 15.49 -3.93 24.19
C GLY A 147 14.92 -2.61 23.63
N PRO A 148 15.77 -1.57 23.48
CA PRO A 148 15.35 -0.23 23.06
C PRO A 148 15.17 -0.08 21.55
N THR A 149 15.51 -1.07 20.78
CA THR A 149 15.41 -1.07 19.30
C THR A 149 14.76 -2.34 18.80
N VAL A 150 14.26 -2.31 17.59
CA VAL A 150 13.73 -3.47 16.88
C VAL A 150 14.33 -3.56 15.48
N GLU A 151 14.66 -4.76 15.04
CA GLU A 151 15.01 -5.04 13.67
C GLU A 151 13.73 -5.14 12.82
N HIS A 152 13.52 -4.17 11.96
CA HIS A 152 12.33 -4.05 11.14
C HIS A 152 12.62 -4.53 9.71
N PRO A 153 12.10 -5.68 9.29
CA PRO A 153 12.31 -6.17 7.94
C PRO A 153 11.56 -5.32 6.92
N VAL A 154 12.21 -5.08 5.80
CA VAL A 154 11.66 -4.37 4.65
C VAL A 154 11.82 -5.24 3.42
N TRP A 155 10.73 -5.48 2.72
CA TRP A 155 10.71 -6.18 1.43
C TRP A 155 10.51 -5.17 0.32
N VAL A 156 11.27 -5.31 -0.74
CA VAL A 156 11.17 -4.47 -1.92
C VAL A 156 10.95 -5.35 -3.13
N TRP A 157 9.90 -5.10 -3.87
CA TRP A 157 9.62 -5.76 -5.13
C TRP A 157 9.60 -4.74 -6.25
N ARG A 158 10.33 -5.05 -7.29
CA ARG A 158 10.31 -4.29 -8.53
C ARG A 158 9.48 -5.05 -9.58
N LEU A 159 8.49 -4.38 -10.14
CA LEU A 159 7.64 -4.87 -11.22
C LEU A 159 7.76 -3.89 -12.39
N GLY A 160 8.69 -4.14 -13.31
CA GLY A 160 9.02 -3.18 -14.35
C GLY A 160 9.58 -1.87 -13.77
N GLU A 161 8.83 -0.79 -13.87
CA GLU A 161 9.17 0.54 -13.31
C GLU A 161 8.53 0.80 -11.94
N ALA A 162 7.53 0.02 -11.58
CA ALA A 162 6.91 0.13 -10.26
C ALA A 162 7.78 -0.53 -9.19
N VAL A 163 7.83 0.09 -8.02
CA VAL A 163 8.47 -0.45 -6.83
C VAL A 163 7.42 -0.53 -5.73
N ILE A 164 7.25 -1.73 -5.18
CA ILE A 164 6.39 -1.98 -4.03
C ILE A 164 7.30 -2.21 -2.83
N VAL A 165 7.08 -1.48 -1.76
CA VAL A 165 7.78 -1.65 -0.49
C VAL A 165 6.80 -2.22 0.52
N GLY A 166 7.16 -3.35 1.11
CA GLY A 166 6.39 -4.01 2.17
C GLY A 166 7.14 -3.96 3.49
N HIS A 167 6.40 -3.79 4.58
CA HIS A 167 6.92 -3.89 5.94
C HIS A 167 5.80 -4.39 6.88
N PRO A 168 6.12 -4.96 8.06
CA PRO A 168 5.13 -5.61 8.93
C PRO A 168 4.29 -4.64 9.76
N GLY A 169 4.56 -3.34 9.71
CA GLY A 169 3.83 -2.33 10.47
C GLY A 169 2.71 -1.67 9.66
N GLU A 170 1.77 -1.03 10.33
CA GLU A 170 0.83 -0.12 9.69
C GLU A 170 1.47 1.26 9.55
N ALA A 171 1.78 1.65 8.32
CA ALA A 171 2.33 2.98 8.05
C ALA A 171 1.22 4.04 8.12
N TYR A 172 1.58 5.20 8.66
CA TYR A 172 0.75 6.40 8.57
C TYR A 172 1.06 7.15 7.26
N SER A 173 0.09 7.85 6.69
CA SER A 173 0.29 8.63 5.46
C SER A 173 1.14 9.89 5.69
N ARG A 174 1.30 10.30 6.94
CA ARG A 174 2.19 11.38 7.35
C ARG A 174 3.49 10.78 7.88
N LEU A 175 4.48 10.75 7.04
CA LEU A 175 5.87 10.55 7.37
C LEU A 175 6.61 11.88 7.33
#